data_f82e0fe0f0e9e3537e71321e132bb473
#
_entry.id   f82e0fe0f0e9e3537e71321e132bb473
#
_cell.length_a   1.000
_cell.length_b   1.000
_cell.length_c   1.000
_cell.angle_alpha   90.00
_cell.angle_beta   90.00
_cell.angle_gamma   90.00
#
_symmetry.space_group_name_H-M   'P 1'
#
loop_
_entity.id
_entity.type
_entity.pdbx_description
1 polymer ?
#
loop_
_entity_poly.entity_id
_entity_poly.type
_entity_poly.pdbx_seq_one_letter_code
_entity_poly.pdbx_strand_id
1 'polypeptide(L)'
;MKKKSLIKVILNIILLLIPIGFIIYFLTSENGMINLIESAATFSWQWIIFGVICHLSNIAADAFALYTLTRNYSKNYTYRQSLKCTAIGQFFSVVTPAAAGSQPMQLYCLKRQNVDTGVASSIIIQKFLVYQSTITLYSLVAVICNFDIFNNGNSELMITLAALGFFSHAFVISLMYFLSFNQKVTSKLMKAIYSFLSKIKIIKNPEEKLKDLEVKLKNFYDANVYLYKNKKSLFKVAGATVVQLTLSFVVSYTIYRAFNFNSVNAFDMITGQAFITMVSSFMPLPAGAGAAEGSFYVFFEAFFTPNTIKSAILIWRIISYLLTIVVCAPFIRIPNATTDKTGKENLK
;
A
#
# COMPACT_ATOMS: atom_id res chain seq x y z
N MET A 1 -13.77 25.23 -18.65
CA MET A 1 -12.96 24.01 -18.46
C MET A 1 -11.67 24.22 -17.64
N LYS A 2 -10.93 25.34 -17.76
CA LYS A 2 -9.68 25.61 -17.02
C LYS A 2 -9.79 25.62 -15.47
N LYS A 3 -10.89 26.16 -14.91
CA LYS A 3 -11.06 26.28 -13.45
C LYS A 3 -11.17 24.94 -12.70
N LYS A 4 -11.84 23.92 -13.28
CA LYS A 4 -11.93 22.55 -12.70
C LYS A 4 -10.59 21.79 -12.74
N SER A 5 -9.74 22.11 -13.71
CA SER A 5 -8.38 21.55 -13.80
C SER A 5 -7.48 22.14 -12.71
N LEU A 6 -7.57 23.45 -12.46
CA LEU A 6 -6.76 24.15 -11.47
C LEU A 6 -7.09 23.67 -10.04
N ILE A 7 -8.38 23.53 -9.72
CA ILE A 7 -8.81 23.01 -8.39
C ILE A 7 -8.27 21.60 -8.15
N LYS A 8 -8.28 20.72 -9.15
CA LYS A 8 -7.72 19.36 -9.01
C LYS A 8 -6.20 19.40 -8.79
N VAL A 9 -5.48 20.28 -9.47
CA VAL A 9 -4.04 20.45 -9.28
C VAL A 9 -3.73 20.97 -7.90
N ILE A 10 -4.46 22.00 -7.43
CA ILE A 10 -4.31 22.57 -6.08
C ILE A 10 -4.62 21.50 -5.02
N LEU A 11 -5.71 20.73 -5.18
CA LEU A 11 -6.07 19.67 -4.24
C LEU A 11 -4.97 18.59 -4.16
N ASN A 12 -4.41 18.19 -5.30
CA ASN A 12 -3.32 17.22 -5.34
C ASN A 12 -2.04 17.77 -4.71
N ILE A 13 -1.73 19.06 -4.90
CA ILE A 13 -0.60 19.71 -4.25
C ILE A 13 -0.81 19.78 -2.73
N ILE A 14 -1.99 20.16 -2.28
CA ILE A 14 -2.34 20.21 -0.84
C ILE A 14 -2.21 18.81 -0.23
N LEU A 15 -2.73 17.77 -0.88
CA LEU A 15 -2.62 16.38 -0.42
C LEU A 15 -1.16 15.90 -0.34
N LEU A 16 -0.29 16.40 -1.22
CA LEU A 16 1.13 16.11 -1.21
C LEU A 16 1.88 16.88 -0.11
N LEU A 17 1.40 18.08 0.22
CA LEU A 17 2.00 18.96 1.24
C LEU A 17 1.60 18.57 2.67
N ILE A 18 0.46 17.93 2.88
CA ILE A 18 0.00 17.53 4.24
C ILE A 18 1.04 16.66 4.95
N PRO A 19 1.54 15.54 4.38
CA PRO A 19 2.55 14.73 5.06
C PRO A 19 3.89 15.45 5.21
N ILE A 20 4.26 16.30 4.23
CA ILE A 20 5.48 17.11 4.31
C ILE A 20 5.33 18.15 5.43
N GLY A 21 4.17 18.81 5.51
CA GLY A 21 3.83 19.74 6.60
C GLY A 21 3.86 19.07 7.97
N PHE A 22 3.41 17.81 8.05
CA PHE A 22 3.48 17.03 9.29
C PHE A 22 4.93 16.72 9.70
N ILE A 23 5.77 16.38 8.74
CA ILE A 23 7.22 16.17 8.98
C ILE A 23 7.87 17.48 9.42
N ILE A 24 7.56 18.60 8.75
CA ILE A 24 8.08 19.93 9.14
C ILE A 24 7.60 20.30 10.54
N TYR A 25 6.32 20.12 10.85
CA TYR A 25 5.78 20.35 12.19
C TYR A 25 6.50 19.50 13.24
N PHE A 26 6.77 18.24 12.95
CA PHE A 26 7.49 17.35 13.87
C PHE A 26 8.96 17.76 14.04
N LEU A 27 9.61 18.26 12.98
CA LEU A 27 10.98 18.79 13.03
C LEU A 27 11.07 20.09 13.83
N THR A 28 10.05 20.93 13.76
CA THR A 28 10.03 22.26 14.40
C THR A 28 9.47 22.23 15.82
N SER A 29 8.75 21.15 16.21
CA SER A 29 8.19 21.03 17.56
C SER A 29 9.25 20.60 18.58
N GLU A 30 9.37 21.38 19.67
CA GLU A 30 10.11 21.05 20.89
C GLU A 30 11.49 20.38 20.68
N ASN A 31 12.43 21.08 20.07
CA ASN A 31 13.81 20.61 19.86
C ASN A 31 13.95 19.31 19.00
N GLY A 32 12.91 18.91 18.26
CA GLY A 32 12.95 17.68 17.46
C GLY A 32 14.12 17.61 16.48
N MET A 33 14.49 18.74 15.88
CA MET A 33 15.64 18.83 14.97
C MET A 33 16.97 18.79 15.72
N ILE A 34 17.07 19.44 16.88
CA ILE A 34 18.29 19.44 17.72
C ILE A 34 18.55 18.02 18.21
N ASN A 35 17.54 17.36 18.77
CA ASN A 35 17.63 15.98 19.24
C ASN A 35 17.99 15.00 18.11
N LEU A 36 17.48 15.23 16.88
CA LEU A 36 17.84 14.42 15.73
C LEU A 36 19.30 14.59 15.33
N ILE A 37 19.81 15.83 15.29
CA ILE A 37 21.21 16.12 14.92
C ILE A 37 22.16 15.56 15.98
N GLU A 38 21.87 15.73 17.24
CA GLU A 38 22.66 15.16 18.34
C GLU A 38 22.65 13.63 18.30
N SER A 39 21.49 13.03 18.09
CA SER A 39 21.37 11.58 17.93
C SER A 39 22.10 11.07 16.69
N ALA A 40 22.05 11.80 15.58
CA ALA A 40 22.69 11.42 14.32
C ALA A 40 24.21 11.28 14.44
N ALA A 41 24.84 12.04 15.33
CA ALA A 41 26.27 11.93 15.62
C ALA A 41 26.65 10.59 16.28
N THR A 42 25.71 9.94 16.97
CA THR A 42 25.90 8.68 17.69
C THR A 42 25.31 7.47 16.97
N PHE A 43 24.66 7.64 15.80
CA PHE A 43 24.01 6.56 15.09
C PHE A 43 24.99 5.50 14.60
N SER A 44 24.57 4.25 14.72
CA SER A 44 25.13 3.14 13.96
C SER A 44 24.56 3.15 12.55
N TRP A 45 25.15 3.96 11.64
CA TRP A 45 24.68 4.21 10.27
C TRP A 45 24.48 2.95 9.42
N GLN A 46 25.21 1.89 9.72
CA GLN A 46 25.01 0.58 9.08
C GLN A 46 23.58 0.05 9.22
N TRP A 47 22.92 0.30 10.36
CA TRP A 47 21.53 -0.10 10.57
C TRP A 47 20.54 0.76 9.80
N ILE A 48 20.82 2.06 9.66
CA ILE A 48 20.00 2.94 8.81
C ILE A 48 20.08 2.50 7.35
N ILE A 49 21.29 2.22 6.83
CA ILE A 49 21.51 1.72 5.48
C ILE A 49 20.79 0.38 5.29
N PHE A 50 20.88 -0.52 6.27
CA PHE A 50 20.16 -1.79 6.21
C PHE A 50 18.64 -1.60 6.18
N GLY A 51 18.09 -0.67 6.95
CA GLY A 51 16.67 -0.29 6.90
C GLY A 51 16.23 0.23 5.53
N VAL A 52 17.06 1.07 4.90
CA VAL A 52 16.84 1.56 3.53
C VAL A 52 16.83 0.39 2.53
N ILE A 53 17.78 -0.53 2.63
CA ILE A 53 17.84 -1.73 1.77
C ILE A 53 16.59 -2.61 1.97
N CYS A 54 16.16 -2.83 3.21
CA CYS A 54 14.93 -3.57 3.52
C CYS A 54 13.71 -2.90 2.88
N HIS A 55 13.58 -1.57 3.00
CA HIS A 55 12.47 -0.84 2.42
C HIS A 55 12.46 -0.90 0.88
N LEU A 56 13.60 -0.77 0.22
CA LEU A 56 13.69 -0.92 -1.24
C LEU A 56 13.38 -2.36 -1.69
N SER A 57 13.85 -3.34 -0.92
CA SER A 57 13.58 -4.76 -1.17
C SER A 57 12.10 -5.11 -0.97
N ASN A 58 11.39 -4.43 -0.05
CA ASN A 58 9.94 -4.53 0.10
C ASN A 58 9.21 -4.12 -1.20
N ILE A 59 9.61 -3.00 -1.84
CA ILE A 59 9.04 -2.57 -3.13
C ILE A 59 9.30 -3.61 -4.22
N ALA A 60 10.49 -4.21 -4.24
CA ALA A 60 10.84 -5.27 -5.18
C ALA A 60 10.01 -6.54 -4.95
N ALA A 61 9.76 -6.94 -3.70
CA ALA A 61 8.90 -8.07 -3.36
C ALA A 61 7.43 -7.83 -3.77
N ASP A 62 6.91 -6.62 -3.58
CA ASP A 62 5.59 -6.22 -4.08
C ASP A 62 5.49 -6.30 -5.61
N ALA A 63 6.55 -5.87 -6.31
CA ALA A 63 6.63 -6.01 -7.76
C ALA A 63 6.68 -7.48 -8.21
N PHE A 64 7.32 -8.37 -7.45
CA PHE A 64 7.33 -9.80 -7.75
C PHE A 64 5.95 -10.44 -7.60
N ALA A 65 5.16 -10.02 -6.61
CA ALA A 65 3.78 -10.45 -6.45
C ALA A 65 2.93 -10.07 -7.67
N LEU A 66 3.00 -8.81 -8.12
CA LEU A 66 2.30 -8.34 -9.32
C LEU A 66 2.78 -9.07 -10.59
N TYR A 67 4.09 -9.26 -10.75
CA TYR A 67 4.69 -10.00 -11.86
C TYR A 67 4.15 -11.43 -11.93
N THR A 68 4.11 -12.13 -10.79
CA THR A 68 3.65 -13.52 -10.72
C THR A 68 2.21 -13.67 -11.18
N LEU A 69 1.31 -12.75 -10.77
CA LEU A 69 -0.09 -12.78 -11.20
C LEU A 69 -0.24 -12.42 -12.68
N THR A 70 0.44 -11.35 -13.13
CA THR A 70 0.29 -10.86 -14.51
C THR A 70 0.83 -11.85 -15.52
N ARG A 71 1.92 -12.55 -15.19
CA ARG A 71 2.53 -13.54 -16.08
C ARG A 71 1.66 -14.77 -16.37
N ASN A 72 0.68 -15.06 -15.52
CA ASN A 72 -0.30 -16.10 -15.80
C ASN A 72 -1.14 -15.81 -17.05
N TYR A 73 -1.33 -14.53 -17.39
CA TYR A 73 -2.08 -14.09 -18.57
C TYR A 73 -1.20 -13.64 -19.73
N SER A 74 -0.10 -12.97 -19.42
CA SER A 74 0.83 -12.44 -20.40
C SER A 74 2.20 -13.07 -20.22
N LYS A 75 2.50 -14.10 -21.00
CA LYS A 75 3.80 -14.82 -20.93
C LYS A 75 5.00 -13.92 -21.19
N ASN A 76 4.81 -12.86 -21.97
CA ASN A 76 5.87 -11.89 -22.32
C ASN A 76 5.99 -10.74 -21.29
N TYR A 77 5.16 -10.73 -20.24
CA TYR A 77 5.24 -9.70 -19.20
C TYR A 77 6.53 -9.85 -18.40
N THR A 78 7.26 -8.74 -18.26
CA THR A 78 8.58 -8.72 -17.64
C THR A 78 8.53 -8.19 -16.21
N TYR A 79 9.50 -8.57 -15.40
CA TYR A 79 9.64 -8.04 -14.04
C TYR A 79 9.85 -6.50 -14.02
N ARG A 80 10.58 -5.95 -15.02
CA ARG A 80 10.76 -4.48 -15.15
C ARG A 80 9.45 -3.74 -15.36
N GLN A 81 8.52 -4.32 -16.14
CA GLN A 81 7.18 -3.74 -16.32
C GLN A 81 6.39 -3.77 -15.02
N SER A 82 6.50 -4.85 -14.26
CA SER A 82 5.89 -4.99 -12.94
C SER A 82 6.47 -3.98 -11.95
N LEU A 83 7.79 -3.87 -11.87
CA LEU A 83 8.47 -2.93 -10.98
C LEU A 83 8.01 -1.48 -11.24
N LYS A 84 7.92 -1.11 -12.53
CA LYS A 84 7.39 0.20 -12.92
C LYS A 84 5.94 0.40 -12.47
N CYS A 85 5.08 -0.59 -12.71
CA CYS A 85 3.68 -0.54 -12.33
C CYS A 85 3.54 -0.45 -10.79
N THR A 86 4.33 -1.21 -10.06
CA THR A 86 4.37 -1.19 -8.59
C THR A 86 4.88 0.15 -8.07
N ALA A 87 5.97 0.68 -8.61
CA ALA A 87 6.50 1.99 -8.20
C ALA A 87 5.46 3.11 -8.39
N ILE A 88 4.73 3.12 -9.51
CA ILE A 88 3.61 4.05 -9.71
C ILE A 88 2.54 3.85 -8.63
N GLY A 89 2.16 2.60 -8.34
CA GLY A 89 1.19 2.29 -7.28
C GLY A 89 1.66 2.75 -5.91
N GLN A 90 2.92 2.50 -5.55
CA GLN A 90 3.53 2.91 -4.28
C GLN A 90 3.58 4.44 -4.15
N PHE A 91 3.96 5.16 -5.20
CA PHE A 91 3.89 6.62 -5.19
C PHE A 91 2.48 7.13 -4.88
N PHE A 92 1.48 6.62 -5.61
CA PHE A 92 0.10 7.05 -5.41
C PHE A 92 -0.52 6.54 -4.09
N SER A 93 0.00 5.47 -3.49
CA SER A 93 -0.43 5.04 -2.16
C SER A 93 -0.05 6.03 -1.08
N VAL A 94 1.14 6.60 -1.16
CA VAL A 94 1.64 7.53 -0.14
C VAL A 94 1.09 8.96 -0.29
N VAL A 95 0.74 9.38 -1.53
CA VAL A 95 0.26 10.75 -1.79
C VAL A 95 -1.27 10.88 -1.82
N THR A 96 -2.02 9.77 -1.69
CA THR A 96 -3.49 9.81 -1.69
C THR A 96 -4.08 9.34 -0.37
N PRO A 97 -5.23 9.90 0.05
CA PRO A 97 -5.91 9.47 1.25
C PRO A 97 -6.22 7.96 1.24
N ALA A 98 -6.03 7.30 2.36
CA ALA A 98 -6.25 5.86 2.55
C ALA A 98 -5.57 4.98 1.49
N ALA A 99 -4.45 5.43 0.91
CA ALA A 99 -3.75 4.76 -0.21
C ALA A 99 -4.65 4.47 -1.44
N ALA A 100 -5.79 5.15 -1.58
CA ALA A 100 -6.83 4.85 -2.57
C ALA A 100 -6.35 5.01 -4.03
N GLY A 101 -5.27 5.74 -4.28
CA GLY A 101 -4.69 5.94 -5.62
C GLY A 101 -3.87 4.77 -6.13
N SER A 102 -3.42 3.86 -5.26
CA SER A 102 -2.53 2.76 -5.64
C SER A 102 -3.15 1.84 -6.70
N GLN A 103 -4.30 1.25 -6.41
CA GLN A 103 -4.96 0.28 -7.27
C GLN A 103 -5.41 0.88 -8.62
N PRO A 104 -6.08 2.04 -8.68
CA PRO A 104 -6.44 2.66 -9.96
C PRO A 104 -5.24 2.98 -10.84
N MET A 105 -4.11 3.40 -10.25
CA MET A 105 -2.91 3.73 -11.02
C MET A 105 -2.16 2.49 -11.49
N GLN A 106 -2.14 1.41 -10.72
CA GLN A 106 -1.63 0.11 -11.18
C GLN A 106 -2.50 -0.44 -12.31
N LEU A 107 -3.84 -0.36 -12.19
CA LEU A 107 -4.77 -0.73 -13.26
C LEU A 107 -4.50 0.06 -14.54
N TYR A 108 -4.36 1.38 -14.43
CA TYR A 108 -4.04 2.24 -15.56
C TYR A 108 -2.69 1.88 -16.20
N CYS A 109 -1.67 1.58 -15.37
CA CYS A 109 -0.35 1.17 -15.86
C CYS A 109 -0.41 -0.17 -16.61
N LEU A 110 -1.09 -1.19 -16.06
CA LEU A 110 -1.28 -2.49 -16.71
C LEU A 110 -2.00 -2.34 -18.05
N LYS A 111 -3.07 -1.53 -18.10
CA LYS A 111 -3.76 -1.21 -19.36
C LYS A 111 -2.81 -0.61 -20.39
N ARG A 112 -1.93 0.33 -19.99
CA ARG A 112 -0.91 0.92 -20.87
C ARG A 112 0.17 -0.08 -21.30
N GLN A 113 0.29 -1.18 -20.59
CA GLN A 113 1.18 -2.30 -20.93
C GLN A 113 0.45 -3.40 -21.74
N ASN A 114 -0.68 -3.06 -22.37
CA ASN A 114 -1.52 -3.94 -23.22
C ASN A 114 -2.15 -5.14 -22.47
N VAL A 115 -2.38 -5.01 -21.15
CA VAL A 115 -3.19 -5.98 -20.40
C VAL A 115 -4.66 -5.55 -20.48
N ASP A 116 -5.55 -6.47 -20.84
CA ASP A 116 -7.01 -6.21 -20.90
C ASP A 116 -7.51 -5.65 -19.57
N THR A 117 -8.43 -4.69 -19.60
CA THR A 117 -8.89 -3.98 -18.41
C THR A 117 -9.60 -4.90 -17.40
N GLY A 118 -10.38 -5.88 -17.88
CA GLY A 118 -11.06 -6.86 -17.01
C GLY A 118 -10.02 -7.77 -16.32
N VAL A 119 -9.06 -8.28 -17.10
CA VAL A 119 -7.95 -9.10 -16.59
C VAL A 119 -7.10 -8.30 -15.60
N ALA A 120 -6.71 -7.07 -15.94
CA ALA A 120 -5.94 -6.20 -15.07
C ALA A 120 -6.66 -5.90 -13.74
N SER A 121 -7.98 -5.68 -13.78
CA SER A 121 -8.81 -5.51 -12.58
C SER A 121 -8.79 -6.76 -11.70
N SER A 122 -8.91 -7.95 -12.30
CA SER A 122 -8.82 -9.22 -11.57
C SER A 122 -7.45 -9.40 -10.90
N ILE A 123 -6.36 -9.12 -11.63
CA ILE A 123 -4.99 -9.21 -11.10
C ILE A 123 -4.82 -8.30 -9.87
N ILE A 124 -5.25 -7.04 -9.97
CA ILE A 124 -5.13 -6.07 -8.86
C ILE A 124 -5.97 -6.48 -7.66
N ILE A 125 -7.20 -6.95 -7.88
CA ILE A 125 -8.08 -7.40 -6.79
C ILE A 125 -7.53 -8.67 -6.14
N GLN A 126 -7.03 -9.65 -6.89
CA GLN A 126 -6.41 -10.85 -6.35
C GLN A 126 -5.14 -10.51 -5.55
N LYS A 127 -4.28 -9.63 -6.08
CA LYS A 127 -3.12 -9.13 -5.34
C LYS A 127 -3.54 -8.49 -4.01
N PHE A 128 -4.56 -7.63 -4.05
CA PHE A 128 -5.09 -6.97 -2.86
C PHE A 128 -5.66 -7.97 -1.84
N LEU A 129 -6.45 -8.95 -2.28
CA LEU A 129 -7.00 -9.98 -1.41
C LEU A 129 -5.91 -10.82 -0.73
N VAL A 130 -4.90 -11.24 -1.49
CA VAL A 130 -3.76 -11.99 -0.92
C VAL A 130 -2.99 -11.11 0.07
N TYR A 131 -2.69 -9.86 -0.29
CA TYR A 131 -2.00 -8.93 0.61
C TYR A 131 -2.80 -8.74 1.92
N GLN A 132 -4.09 -8.46 1.81
CA GLN A 132 -4.94 -8.17 2.95
C GLN A 132 -5.12 -9.39 3.87
N SER A 133 -5.27 -10.58 3.28
CA SER A 133 -5.33 -11.83 4.03
C SER A 133 -3.99 -12.14 4.71
N THR A 134 -2.89 -11.94 4.00
CA THR A 134 -1.55 -12.21 4.53
C THR A 134 -1.19 -11.27 5.68
N ILE A 135 -1.44 -9.96 5.55
CA ILE A 135 -1.16 -9.02 6.64
C ILE A 135 -2.01 -9.29 7.87
N THR A 136 -3.30 -9.62 7.68
CA THR A 136 -4.20 -9.95 8.80
C THR A 136 -3.74 -11.20 9.54
N LEU A 137 -3.39 -12.28 8.82
CA LEU A 137 -2.88 -13.51 9.43
C LEU A 137 -1.50 -13.30 10.04
N TYR A 138 -0.60 -12.58 9.37
CA TYR A 138 0.73 -12.26 9.89
C TYR A 138 0.63 -11.51 11.21
N SER A 139 -0.19 -10.44 11.25
CA SER A 139 -0.38 -9.64 12.46
C SER A 139 -1.06 -10.43 13.58
N LEU A 140 -2.03 -11.27 13.24
CA LEU A 140 -2.68 -12.13 14.22
C LEU A 140 -1.68 -13.12 14.86
N VAL A 141 -0.88 -13.79 14.03
CA VAL A 141 0.16 -14.72 14.51
C VAL A 141 1.20 -13.97 15.35
N ALA A 142 1.67 -12.79 14.89
CA ALA A 142 2.64 -11.98 15.61
C ALA A 142 2.11 -11.58 17.01
N VAL A 143 0.86 -11.13 17.10
CA VAL A 143 0.21 -10.75 18.38
C VAL A 143 0.03 -11.96 19.30
N ILE A 144 -0.45 -13.10 18.78
CA ILE A 144 -0.65 -14.32 19.60
C ILE A 144 0.68 -14.85 20.12
N CYS A 145 1.71 -14.90 19.27
CA CYS A 145 3.03 -15.42 19.65
C CYS A 145 3.81 -14.49 20.59
N ASN A 146 3.40 -13.24 20.72
CA ASN A 146 4.08 -12.22 21.52
C ASN A 146 3.09 -11.38 22.33
N PHE A 147 2.10 -12.06 22.92
CA PHE A 147 1.00 -11.39 23.64
C PHE A 147 1.50 -10.59 24.85
N ASP A 148 2.57 -11.06 25.50
CA ASP A 148 3.13 -10.42 26.71
C ASP A 148 3.56 -8.97 26.48
N ILE A 149 3.90 -8.60 25.23
CA ILE A 149 4.27 -7.22 24.88
C ILE A 149 3.10 -6.23 25.07
N PHE A 150 1.86 -6.72 25.06
CA PHE A 150 0.66 -5.93 25.27
C PHE A 150 0.27 -5.78 26.74
N ASN A 151 0.92 -6.53 27.65
CA ASN A 151 0.66 -6.46 29.09
C ASN A 151 1.35 -5.27 29.78
N ASN A 152 2.22 -4.54 29.06
CA ASN A 152 2.97 -3.42 29.60
C ASN A 152 2.28 -2.08 29.25
N GLY A 153 1.88 -1.32 30.27
CA GLY A 153 1.34 0.05 30.10
C GLY A 153 -0.15 0.10 29.70
N ASN A 154 -0.50 0.73 28.59
CA ASN A 154 -1.86 0.96 28.11
C ASN A 154 -2.49 -0.30 27.44
N SER A 155 -2.44 -1.44 28.09
CA SER A 155 -2.85 -2.74 27.55
C SER A 155 -4.29 -2.75 27.01
N GLU A 156 -5.25 -2.13 27.72
CA GLU A 156 -6.65 -2.09 27.30
C GLU A 156 -6.85 -1.30 26.00
N LEU A 157 -6.19 -0.15 25.87
CA LEU A 157 -6.22 0.65 24.65
C LEU A 157 -5.60 -0.12 23.47
N MET A 158 -4.44 -0.75 23.69
CA MET A 158 -3.75 -1.51 22.64
C MET A 158 -4.58 -2.70 22.17
N ILE A 159 -5.17 -3.48 23.08
CA ILE A 159 -6.03 -4.61 22.75
C ILE A 159 -7.27 -4.14 22.00
N THR A 160 -7.89 -3.05 22.43
CA THR A 160 -9.06 -2.47 21.75
C THR A 160 -8.71 -2.02 20.33
N LEU A 161 -7.60 -1.32 20.13
CA LEU A 161 -7.13 -0.90 18.81
C LEU A 161 -6.76 -2.08 17.92
N ALA A 162 -6.11 -3.12 18.47
CA ALA A 162 -5.82 -4.35 17.73
C ALA A 162 -7.10 -5.06 17.28
N ALA A 163 -8.10 -5.18 18.16
CA ALA A 163 -9.37 -5.79 17.82
C ALA A 163 -10.12 -5.00 16.74
N LEU A 164 -10.21 -3.67 16.86
CA LEU A 164 -10.81 -2.82 15.85
C LEU A 164 -10.09 -2.96 14.50
N GLY A 165 -8.75 -2.96 14.48
CA GLY A 165 -7.96 -3.19 13.30
C GLY A 165 -8.27 -4.55 12.67
N PHE A 166 -8.23 -5.63 13.44
CA PHE A 166 -8.51 -6.99 12.98
C PHE A 166 -9.90 -7.13 12.37
N PHE A 167 -10.95 -6.70 13.09
CA PHE A 167 -12.33 -6.81 12.58
C PHE A 167 -12.56 -5.95 11.34
N SER A 168 -11.94 -4.77 11.26
CA SER A 168 -12.01 -3.92 10.07
C SER A 168 -11.35 -4.59 8.85
N HIS A 169 -10.18 -5.19 9.03
CA HIS A 169 -9.51 -5.97 7.97
C HIS A 169 -10.35 -7.18 7.54
N ALA A 170 -10.86 -7.95 8.51
CA ALA A 170 -11.71 -9.11 8.23
C ALA A 170 -12.98 -8.72 7.47
N PHE A 171 -13.61 -7.59 7.81
CA PHE A 171 -14.76 -7.05 7.08
C PHE A 171 -14.41 -6.67 5.64
N VAL A 172 -13.32 -5.93 5.43
CA VAL A 172 -12.87 -5.54 4.07
C VAL A 172 -12.55 -6.76 3.23
N ILE A 173 -11.83 -7.76 3.79
CA ILE A 173 -11.52 -9.01 3.09
C ILE A 173 -12.81 -9.72 2.68
N SER A 174 -13.74 -9.90 3.62
CA SER A 174 -15.01 -10.60 3.38
C SER A 174 -15.84 -9.89 2.32
N LEU A 175 -15.95 -8.56 2.40
CA LEU A 175 -16.67 -7.76 1.41
C LEU A 175 -16.04 -7.86 0.01
N MET A 176 -14.72 -7.70 -0.08
CA MET A 176 -14.01 -7.77 -1.36
C MET A 176 -14.05 -9.17 -1.96
N TYR A 177 -13.95 -10.22 -1.12
CA TYR A 177 -14.12 -11.59 -1.56
C TYR A 177 -15.53 -11.83 -2.09
N PHE A 178 -16.56 -11.42 -1.35
CA PHE A 178 -17.96 -11.53 -1.77
C PHE A 178 -18.21 -10.83 -3.11
N LEU A 179 -17.77 -9.59 -3.28
CA LEU A 179 -17.91 -8.86 -4.54
C LEU A 179 -17.10 -9.51 -5.68
N SER A 180 -15.93 -10.07 -5.41
CA SER A 180 -15.09 -10.67 -6.44
C SER A 180 -15.67 -11.95 -7.03
N PHE A 181 -16.47 -12.70 -6.26
CA PHE A 181 -17.02 -14.00 -6.68
C PHE A 181 -18.53 -13.97 -6.92
N ASN A 182 -19.24 -12.93 -6.48
CA ASN A 182 -20.68 -12.80 -6.74
C ASN A 182 -20.95 -11.92 -7.98
N GLN A 183 -20.92 -12.58 -9.16
CA GLN A 183 -21.12 -11.91 -10.44
C GLN A 183 -22.43 -11.10 -10.51
N LYS A 184 -23.53 -11.64 -9.97
CA LYS A 184 -24.85 -10.99 -10.03
C LYS A 184 -24.85 -9.66 -9.26
N VAL A 185 -24.30 -9.68 -8.03
CA VAL A 185 -24.26 -8.48 -7.18
C VAL A 185 -23.32 -7.43 -7.76
N THR A 186 -22.13 -7.82 -8.17
CA THR A 186 -21.14 -6.87 -8.70
C THR A 186 -21.57 -6.29 -10.04
N SER A 187 -22.16 -7.10 -10.94
CA SER A 187 -22.74 -6.59 -12.20
C SER A 187 -23.87 -5.60 -11.93
N LYS A 188 -24.78 -5.91 -10.98
CA LYS A 188 -25.85 -5.01 -10.59
C LYS A 188 -25.32 -3.69 -10.01
N LEU A 189 -24.33 -3.78 -9.12
CA LEU A 189 -23.69 -2.60 -8.52
C LEU A 189 -22.99 -1.74 -9.58
N MET A 190 -22.19 -2.34 -10.46
CA MET A 190 -21.50 -1.63 -11.52
C MET A 190 -22.46 -0.97 -12.53
N LYS A 191 -23.55 -1.66 -12.90
CA LYS A 191 -24.60 -1.07 -13.74
C LYS A 191 -25.29 0.10 -13.05
N ALA A 192 -25.57 0.01 -11.74
CA ALA A 192 -26.16 1.11 -10.96
C ALA A 192 -25.23 2.32 -10.91
N ILE A 193 -23.94 2.12 -10.64
CA ILE A 193 -22.92 3.20 -10.67
C ILE A 193 -22.87 3.82 -12.06
N TYR A 194 -22.85 3.01 -13.10
CA TYR A 194 -22.80 3.49 -14.49
C TYR A 194 -24.04 4.32 -14.87
N SER A 195 -25.24 3.84 -14.48
CA SER A 195 -26.49 4.56 -14.66
C SER A 195 -26.50 5.90 -13.94
N PHE A 196 -26.02 5.93 -12.69
CA PHE A 196 -25.87 7.17 -11.93
C PHE A 196 -24.91 8.17 -12.60
N LEU A 197 -23.74 7.72 -13.04
CA LEU A 197 -22.76 8.56 -13.73
C LEU A 197 -23.28 9.05 -15.09
N SER A 198 -24.14 8.28 -15.77
CA SER A 198 -24.81 8.69 -16.98
C SER A 198 -25.84 9.79 -16.72
N LYS A 199 -26.65 9.67 -15.63
CA LYS A 199 -27.64 10.70 -15.25
C LYS A 199 -26.97 12.06 -14.95
N ILE A 200 -25.79 12.07 -14.34
CA ILE A 200 -25.03 13.30 -14.09
C ILE A 200 -24.15 13.73 -15.27
N LYS A 201 -24.42 13.17 -16.48
CA LYS A 201 -23.77 13.52 -17.76
C LYS A 201 -22.23 13.39 -17.78
N ILE A 202 -21.66 12.56 -16.91
CA ILE A 202 -20.23 12.26 -16.93
C ILE A 202 -19.90 11.27 -18.06
N ILE A 203 -20.84 10.35 -18.37
CA ILE A 203 -20.68 9.35 -19.40
C ILE A 203 -21.44 9.78 -20.65
N LYS A 204 -20.72 9.83 -21.78
CA LYS A 204 -21.29 9.98 -23.12
C LYS A 204 -21.53 8.61 -23.74
N ASN A 205 -22.58 8.43 -24.52
CA ASN A 205 -22.98 7.17 -25.17
C ASN A 205 -23.17 6.00 -24.18
N PRO A 206 -24.22 6.05 -23.32
CA PRO A 206 -24.37 5.07 -22.22
C PRO A 206 -24.58 3.63 -22.71
N GLU A 207 -25.27 3.40 -23.85
CA GLU A 207 -25.56 2.06 -24.36
C GLU A 207 -24.32 1.32 -24.88
N GLU A 208 -23.49 1.99 -25.68
CA GLU A 208 -22.23 1.43 -26.18
C GLU A 208 -21.28 1.08 -25.04
N LYS A 209 -21.19 2.00 -24.08
CA LYS A 209 -20.32 1.80 -22.90
C LYS A 209 -20.85 0.75 -21.93
N LEU A 210 -22.16 0.50 -21.91
CA LEU A 210 -22.73 -0.58 -21.10
C LEU A 210 -22.35 -1.94 -21.68
N LYS A 211 -22.37 -2.10 -23.01
CA LYS A 211 -21.89 -3.33 -23.68
C LYS A 211 -20.39 -3.56 -23.42
N ASP A 212 -19.57 -2.51 -23.53
CA ASP A 212 -18.14 -2.58 -23.21
C ASP A 212 -17.90 -2.96 -21.74
N LEU A 213 -18.72 -2.44 -20.80
CA LEU A 213 -18.68 -2.83 -19.41
C LEU A 213 -19.01 -4.32 -19.21
N GLU A 214 -20.00 -4.86 -19.90
CA GLU A 214 -20.37 -6.29 -19.81
C GLU A 214 -19.23 -7.20 -20.26
N VAL A 215 -18.56 -6.86 -21.36
CA VAL A 215 -17.37 -7.58 -21.83
C VAL A 215 -16.25 -7.54 -20.80
N LYS A 216 -15.96 -6.36 -20.23
CA LYS A 216 -14.94 -6.21 -19.20
C LYS A 216 -15.27 -6.98 -17.92
N LEU A 217 -16.54 -6.99 -17.51
CA LEU A 217 -16.99 -7.78 -16.36
C LEU A 217 -16.83 -9.28 -16.62
N LYS A 218 -17.17 -9.75 -17.82
CA LYS A 218 -16.94 -11.15 -18.20
C LYS A 218 -15.46 -11.50 -18.11
N ASN A 219 -14.59 -10.71 -18.76
CA ASN A 219 -13.13 -10.92 -18.71
C ASN A 219 -12.60 -10.90 -17.28
N PHE A 220 -13.13 -10.02 -16.43
CA PHE A 220 -12.80 -9.97 -15.02
C PHE A 220 -13.13 -11.29 -14.29
N TYR A 221 -14.34 -11.81 -14.46
CA TYR A 221 -14.74 -13.05 -13.77
C TYR A 221 -13.99 -14.27 -14.28
N ASP A 222 -13.83 -14.39 -15.60
CA ASP A 222 -13.06 -15.49 -16.19
C ASP A 222 -11.61 -15.48 -15.67
N ALA A 223 -11.00 -14.29 -15.62
CA ALA A 223 -9.68 -14.09 -15.05
C ALA A 223 -9.63 -14.40 -13.55
N ASN A 224 -10.63 -13.96 -12.80
CA ASN A 224 -10.67 -14.16 -11.35
C ASN A 224 -10.76 -15.65 -11.00
N VAL A 225 -11.62 -16.40 -11.69
CA VAL A 225 -11.75 -17.85 -11.52
C VAL A 225 -10.46 -18.57 -11.90
N TYR A 226 -9.83 -18.17 -13.01
CA TYR A 226 -8.55 -18.75 -13.45
C TYR A 226 -7.44 -18.56 -12.43
N LEU A 227 -7.25 -17.32 -11.93
CA LEU A 227 -6.22 -17.01 -10.92
C LEU A 227 -6.49 -17.75 -9.61
N TYR A 228 -7.75 -17.81 -9.17
CA TYR A 228 -8.13 -18.51 -7.95
C TYR A 228 -7.87 -20.03 -8.02
N LYS A 229 -8.06 -20.64 -9.18
CA LYS A 229 -7.73 -22.05 -9.43
C LYS A 229 -6.21 -22.30 -9.44
N ASN A 230 -5.39 -21.30 -9.79
CA ASN A 230 -3.94 -21.43 -9.81
C ASN A 230 -3.33 -21.26 -8.42
N LYS A 231 -3.58 -22.25 -7.54
CA LYS A 231 -3.10 -22.27 -6.15
C LYS A 231 -1.59 -22.03 -6.04
N LYS A 232 -0.80 -22.61 -6.95
CA LYS A 232 0.67 -22.45 -6.96
C LYS A 232 1.08 -20.98 -7.12
N SER A 233 0.38 -20.23 -7.97
CA SER A 233 0.61 -18.80 -8.15
C SER A 233 0.22 -18.02 -6.89
N LEU A 234 -0.94 -18.32 -6.30
CA LEU A 234 -1.40 -17.64 -5.08
C LEU A 234 -0.45 -17.89 -3.90
N PHE A 235 0.05 -19.12 -3.72
CA PHE A 235 1.05 -19.40 -2.68
C PHE A 235 2.36 -18.65 -2.90
N LYS A 236 2.84 -18.51 -4.16
CA LYS A 236 4.02 -17.70 -4.48
C LYS A 236 3.79 -16.23 -4.14
N VAL A 237 2.61 -15.69 -4.44
CA VAL A 237 2.24 -14.31 -4.12
C VAL A 237 2.13 -14.11 -2.63
N ALA A 238 1.52 -15.04 -1.89
CA ALA A 238 1.45 -15.00 -0.43
C ALA A 238 2.85 -15.04 0.21
N GLY A 239 3.73 -15.93 -0.26
CA GLY A 239 5.13 -15.98 0.20
C GLY A 239 5.89 -14.68 -0.08
N ALA A 240 5.73 -14.10 -1.28
CA ALA A 240 6.31 -12.80 -1.61
C ALA A 240 5.76 -11.69 -0.71
N THR A 241 4.47 -11.75 -0.37
CA THR A 241 3.83 -10.78 0.54
C THR A 241 4.33 -10.94 1.98
N VAL A 242 4.56 -12.17 2.46
CA VAL A 242 5.19 -12.38 3.78
C VAL A 242 6.58 -11.74 3.81
N VAL A 243 7.41 -11.98 2.78
CA VAL A 243 8.74 -11.35 2.66
C VAL A 243 8.61 -9.83 2.60
N GLN A 244 7.69 -9.32 1.81
CA GLN A 244 7.38 -7.89 1.69
C GLN A 244 7.06 -7.27 3.05
N LEU A 245 6.14 -7.87 3.81
CA LEU A 245 5.72 -7.39 5.13
C LEU A 245 6.86 -7.45 6.15
N THR A 246 7.59 -8.57 6.19
CA THR A 246 8.73 -8.73 7.10
C THR A 246 9.80 -7.67 6.83
N LEU A 247 10.16 -7.43 5.55
CA LEU A 247 11.11 -6.39 5.17
C LEU A 247 10.63 -4.99 5.55
N SER A 248 9.32 -4.73 5.46
CA SER A 248 8.73 -3.46 5.90
C SER A 248 8.76 -3.30 7.43
N PHE A 249 8.43 -4.36 8.16
CA PHE A 249 8.33 -4.31 9.63
C PHE A 249 9.69 -4.30 10.32
N VAL A 250 10.70 -4.93 9.73
CA VAL A 250 12.08 -4.91 10.23
C VAL A 250 12.67 -3.49 10.23
N VAL A 251 12.15 -2.55 9.44
CA VAL A 251 12.63 -1.15 9.44
C VAL A 251 12.61 -0.53 10.83
N SER A 252 11.55 -0.74 11.63
CA SER A 252 11.48 -0.24 13.00
C SER A 252 12.59 -0.81 13.90
N TYR A 253 12.91 -2.10 13.73
CA TYR A 253 14.03 -2.73 14.43
C TYR A 253 15.38 -2.15 14.00
N THR A 254 15.58 -1.89 12.71
CA THR A 254 16.84 -1.28 12.24
C THR A 254 17.04 0.12 12.81
N ILE A 255 15.95 0.88 12.97
CA ILE A 255 16.00 2.21 13.62
C ILE A 255 16.34 2.06 15.10
N TYR A 256 15.71 1.13 15.81
CA TYR A 256 16.02 0.84 17.21
C TYR A 256 17.51 0.51 17.41
N ARG A 257 18.08 -0.32 16.54
CA ARG A 257 19.50 -0.67 16.56
C ARG A 257 20.40 0.51 16.16
N ALA A 258 19.93 1.42 15.31
CA ALA A 258 20.67 2.63 14.95
C ALA A 258 20.92 3.55 16.14
N PHE A 259 20.00 3.58 17.10
CA PHE A 259 20.18 4.29 18.38
C PHE A 259 21.05 3.50 19.40
N ASN A 260 21.69 2.41 18.99
CA ASN A 260 22.51 1.54 19.83
C ASN A 260 21.75 0.81 20.95
N PHE A 261 20.43 0.74 20.86
CA PHE A 261 19.62 -0.04 21.80
C PHE A 261 19.66 -1.54 21.48
N ASN A 262 19.72 -2.39 22.51
CA ASN A 262 19.93 -3.83 22.40
C ASN A 262 18.99 -4.69 23.27
N SER A 263 18.16 -4.08 24.11
CA SER A 263 17.33 -4.80 25.10
C SER A 263 16.11 -5.50 24.49
N VAL A 264 15.64 -5.06 23.31
CA VAL A 264 14.46 -5.59 22.63
C VAL A 264 14.89 -6.39 21.40
N ASN A 265 14.27 -7.54 21.19
CA ASN A 265 14.58 -8.39 20.06
C ASN A 265 13.85 -7.95 18.77
N ALA A 266 14.25 -8.52 17.63
CA ALA A 266 13.66 -8.16 16.35
C ALA A 266 12.19 -8.56 16.25
N PHE A 267 11.78 -9.66 16.91
CA PHE A 267 10.42 -10.16 16.82
C PHE A 267 9.42 -9.22 17.54
N ASP A 268 9.81 -8.65 18.68
CA ASP A 268 9.00 -7.65 19.40
C ASP A 268 8.75 -6.41 18.55
N MET A 269 9.81 -5.92 17.90
CA MET A 269 9.71 -4.73 17.03
C MET A 269 8.86 -5.02 15.77
N ILE A 270 8.97 -6.22 15.20
CA ILE A 270 8.13 -6.66 14.08
C ILE A 270 6.66 -6.76 14.51
N THR A 271 6.39 -7.32 15.69
CA THR A 271 5.02 -7.42 16.24
C THR A 271 4.42 -6.02 16.42
N GLY A 272 5.18 -5.10 17.01
CA GLY A 272 4.75 -3.72 17.15
C GLY A 272 4.45 -3.04 15.84
N GLN A 273 5.30 -3.22 14.84
CA GLN A 273 5.09 -2.62 13.53
C GLN A 273 3.89 -3.24 12.78
N ALA A 274 3.64 -4.55 12.95
CA ALA A 274 2.44 -5.20 12.42
C ALA A 274 1.17 -4.61 13.05
N PHE A 275 1.16 -4.41 14.38
CA PHE A 275 0.09 -3.73 15.09
C PHE A 275 -0.15 -2.31 14.58
N ILE A 276 0.91 -1.48 14.49
CA ILE A 276 0.83 -0.10 13.98
C ILE A 276 0.23 -0.07 12.58
N THR A 277 0.62 -1.01 11.72
CA THR A 277 0.12 -1.09 10.35
C THR A 277 -1.37 -1.43 10.33
N MET A 278 -1.84 -2.34 11.17
CA MET A 278 -3.27 -2.66 11.28
C MET A 278 -4.09 -1.46 11.74
N VAL A 279 -3.65 -0.75 12.77
CA VAL A 279 -4.36 0.42 13.31
C VAL A 279 -4.39 1.58 12.30
N SER A 280 -3.27 1.85 11.64
CA SER A 280 -3.13 3.00 10.74
C SER A 280 -3.74 2.79 9.35
N SER A 281 -3.99 1.55 8.93
CA SER A 281 -4.47 1.22 7.57
C SER A 281 -5.84 1.83 7.22
N PHE A 282 -6.67 2.11 8.21
CA PHE A 282 -8.02 2.68 8.00
C PHE A 282 -8.08 4.19 8.17
N MET A 283 -6.96 4.83 8.49
CA MET A 283 -6.94 6.28 8.63
C MET A 283 -7.10 6.94 7.25
N PRO A 284 -8.10 7.82 7.07
CA PRO A 284 -8.40 8.45 5.77
C PRO A 284 -7.42 9.57 5.39
N LEU A 285 -6.24 9.60 5.98
CA LEU A 285 -5.18 10.55 5.66
C LEU A 285 -4.09 9.90 4.78
N PRO A 286 -3.35 10.69 3.98
CA PRO A 286 -2.23 10.17 3.20
C PRO A 286 -1.22 9.44 4.09
N ALA A 287 -0.80 8.25 3.68
CA ALA A 287 0.11 7.36 4.41
C ALA A 287 -0.29 7.11 5.90
N GLY A 288 -1.59 7.23 6.22
CA GLY A 288 -2.08 7.07 7.60
C GLY A 288 -1.57 8.13 8.58
N ALA A 289 -1.21 9.34 8.09
CA ALA A 289 -0.62 10.41 8.90
C ALA A 289 -1.44 10.70 10.17
N GLY A 290 -0.76 10.94 11.26
CA GLY A 290 -1.36 11.12 12.59
C GLY A 290 -1.57 9.79 13.33
N ALA A 291 -2.32 8.85 12.76
CA ALA A 291 -2.56 7.56 13.41
C ALA A 291 -1.31 6.67 13.41
N ALA A 292 -0.55 6.68 12.33
CA ALA A 292 0.65 5.87 12.25
C ALA A 292 1.74 6.35 13.22
N GLU A 293 1.93 7.68 13.34
CA GLU A 293 2.86 8.26 14.31
C GLU A 293 2.38 8.10 15.75
N GLY A 294 1.09 8.36 15.98
CA GLY A 294 0.48 8.16 17.30
C GLY A 294 0.56 6.70 17.75
N SER A 295 0.25 5.75 16.86
CA SER A 295 0.38 4.32 17.16
C SER A 295 1.83 3.91 17.36
N PHE A 296 2.77 4.47 16.58
CA PHE A 296 4.21 4.23 16.79
C PHE A 296 4.65 4.74 18.17
N TYR A 297 4.23 5.94 18.53
CA TYR A 297 4.55 6.52 19.83
C TYR A 297 4.00 5.62 20.95
N VAL A 298 2.69 5.35 20.95
CA VAL A 298 2.03 4.58 22.01
C VAL A 298 2.62 3.17 22.16
N PHE A 299 2.98 2.51 21.06
CA PHE A 299 3.50 1.16 21.12
C PHE A 299 4.99 1.12 21.50
N PHE A 300 5.78 2.01 20.94
CA PHE A 300 7.24 1.96 21.09
C PHE A 300 7.80 2.86 22.19
N GLU A 301 6.96 3.67 22.88
CA GLU A 301 7.44 4.51 23.99
C GLU A 301 8.10 3.70 25.12
N ALA A 302 7.71 2.43 25.29
CA ALA A 302 8.34 1.53 26.26
C ALA A 302 9.76 1.08 25.84
N PHE A 303 10.12 1.19 24.56
CA PHE A 303 11.38 0.68 23.99
C PHE A 303 12.38 1.80 23.68
N PHE A 304 11.91 3.02 23.48
CA PHE A 304 12.71 4.20 23.22
C PHE A 304 12.71 5.13 24.45
N THR A 305 13.74 5.95 24.58
CA THR A 305 13.72 7.01 25.60
C THR A 305 12.83 8.18 25.15
N PRO A 306 12.30 9.01 26.07
CA PRO A 306 11.49 10.18 25.70
C PRO A 306 12.18 11.14 24.71
N ASN A 307 13.51 11.22 24.74
CA ASN A 307 14.28 12.05 23.84
C ASN A 307 14.50 11.44 22.46
N THR A 308 14.46 10.10 22.32
CA THR A 308 14.77 9.41 21.06
C THR A 308 13.54 8.97 20.29
N ILE A 309 12.38 8.78 20.95
CA ILE A 309 11.16 8.28 20.28
C ILE A 309 10.69 9.20 19.14
N LYS A 310 10.76 10.53 19.33
CA LYS A 310 10.39 11.50 18.30
C LYS A 310 11.33 11.42 17.09
N SER A 311 12.63 11.31 17.33
CA SER A 311 13.64 11.11 16.28
C SER A 311 13.47 9.77 15.56
N ALA A 312 13.10 8.71 16.27
CA ALA A 312 12.82 7.39 15.69
C ALA A 312 11.61 7.44 14.76
N ILE A 313 10.52 8.09 15.15
CA ILE A 313 9.32 8.30 14.31
C ILE A 313 9.71 9.05 13.03
N LEU A 314 10.52 10.09 13.15
CA LEU A 314 10.94 10.89 12.01
C LEU A 314 11.79 10.08 11.02
N ILE A 315 12.79 9.32 11.51
CA ILE A 315 13.62 8.45 10.66
C ILE A 315 12.75 7.39 9.99
N TRP A 316 11.82 6.80 10.74
CA TRP A 316 10.87 5.84 10.18
C TRP A 316 10.05 6.44 9.05
N ARG A 317 9.58 7.69 9.18
CA ARG A 317 8.87 8.40 8.12
C ARG A 317 9.76 8.77 6.93
N ILE A 318 11.00 9.13 7.18
CA ILE A 318 11.96 9.38 6.10
C ILE A 318 12.16 8.11 5.27
N ILE A 319 12.35 6.95 5.91
CA ILE A 319 12.56 5.68 5.20
C ILE A 319 11.27 5.18 4.54
N SER A 320 10.16 5.12 5.28
CA SER A 320 8.94 4.49 4.78
C SER A 320 8.11 5.38 3.83
N TYR A 321 8.18 6.70 4.02
CA TYR A 321 7.37 7.67 3.29
C TYR A 321 8.17 8.49 2.27
N LEU A 322 9.13 9.29 2.72
CA LEU A 322 9.87 10.19 1.82
C LEU A 322 10.70 9.44 0.79
N LEU A 323 11.39 8.38 1.21
CA LEU A 323 12.19 7.55 0.31
C LEU A 323 11.30 6.90 -0.76
N THR A 324 10.09 6.45 -0.40
CA THR A 324 9.12 5.93 -1.36
C THR A 324 8.78 6.98 -2.42
N ILE A 325 8.51 8.22 -2.01
CA ILE A 325 8.24 9.32 -2.96
C ILE A 325 9.44 9.53 -3.89
N VAL A 326 10.64 9.69 -3.32
CA VAL A 326 11.86 10.00 -4.09
C VAL A 326 12.19 8.90 -5.10
N VAL A 327 12.14 7.64 -4.67
CA VAL A 327 12.49 6.49 -5.52
C VAL A 327 11.42 6.19 -6.57
N CYS A 328 10.14 6.39 -6.23
CA CYS A 328 9.04 6.05 -7.13
C CYS A 328 8.63 7.20 -8.07
N ALA A 329 8.90 8.46 -7.73
CA ALA A 329 8.55 9.62 -8.56
C ALA A 329 9.05 9.56 -10.02
N PRO A 330 10.27 9.09 -10.32
CA PRO A 330 10.76 9.00 -11.70
C PRO A 330 9.91 8.07 -12.59
N PHE A 331 9.21 7.09 -12.00
CA PHE A 331 8.38 6.12 -12.72
C PHE A 331 6.99 6.63 -13.12
N ILE A 332 6.56 7.79 -12.60
CA ILE A 332 5.23 8.37 -12.91
C ILE A 332 5.09 8.71 -14.40
N ARG A 333 6.19 8.97 -15.10
CA ARG A 333 6.17 9.16 -16.55
C ARG A 333 5.80 7.84 -17.23
N ILE A 334 4.49 7.64 -17.44
CA ILE A 334 3.98 6.50 -18.19
C ILE A 334 4.25 6.79 -19.66
N PRO A 335 5.02 5.96 -20.39
CA PRO A 335 5.19 6.14 -21.82
C PRO A 335 3.82 6.12 -22.51
N ASN A 336 3.63 6.97 -23.50
CA ASN A 336 2.48 6.82 -24.38
C ASN A 336 2.49 5.40 -24.94
N ALA A 337 1.32 4.76 -25.03
CA ALA A 337 1.20 3.49 -25.73
C ALA A 337 1.90 3.70 -27.09
N THR A 338 2.85 2.85 -27.43
CA THR A 338 3.38 2.79 -28.78
C THR A 338 2.20 2.42 -29.66
N THR A 339 1.57 3.43 -30.27
CA THR A 339 0.68 3.21 -31.39
C THR A 339 1.56 2.57 -32.44
N ASP A 340 1.32 1.31 -32.70
CA ASP A 340 1.88 0.64 -33.87
C ASP A 340 1.47 1.50 -35.07
N LYS A 341 2.41 1.72 -36.02
CA LYS A 341 2.25 2.62 -37.15
C LYS A 341 1.07 2.25 -38.09
N THR A 342 0.26 1.27 -37.73
CA THR A 342 -0.89 0.77 -38.50
C THR A 342 -2.25 1.23 -38.00
N GLY A 343 -2.34 2.06 -36.95
CA GLY A 343 -3.62 2.68 -36.54
C GLY A 343 -4.75 1.71 -36.15
N LYS A 344 -4.48 0.41 -36.06
CA LYS A 344 -5.44 -0.61 -35.60
C LYS A 344 -5.07 -1.08 -34.21
N GLU A 345 -5.94 -0.79 -33.25
CA GLU A 345 -5.95 -1.46 -31.95
C GLU A 345 -6.13 -2.97 -32.23
N ASN A 346 -5.03 -3.74 -32.19
CA ASN A 346 -5.13 -5.19 -32.28
C ASN A 346 -5.72 -5.71 -30.97
N LEU A 347 -7.04 -5.76 -30.93
CA LEU A 347 -7.82 -6.63 -30.07
C LEU A 347 -7.66 -8.07 -30.60
N LYS A 348 -6.75 -8.83 -30.02
CA LYS A 348 -6.78 -10.29 -30.03
C LYS A 348 -6.71 -10.82 -28.62
#